data_92b35b473db7484e13c14e65b6e38307
#
_entry.id   92b35b473db7484e13c14e65b6e38307
#
_cell.length_a   1.000
_cell.length_b   1.000
_cell.length_c   1.000
_cell.angle_alpha   90.00
_cell.angle_beta   90.00
_cell.angle_gamma   90.00
#
_symmetry.space_group_name_H-M   'P 1'
#
loop_
_entity.id
_entity.type
_entity.pdbx_description
1 polymer ?
#
loop_
_entity_poly.entity_id
_entity_poly.type
_entity_poly.pdbx_seq_one_letter_code
_entity_poly.pdbx_strand_id
1 'polypeptide(L)'
;MSGFRAIAGVSSTLRSLLRDRMEQPVDVTIAPPDVTVAGATGRRVNLYLYQVSENAFLKNQEIPGQGHPADYGRPPLSLEFHYLMTTFSASETAADADLEAQQILGDAMRAFHEFPIITDSLHQGDDINLPRILDPSLVGEFEKIKITLQPLTIDDFSKLWAALPQVNFRRSVVYQVSAVQIDGRRLRRSVLPVRERHVYVLPFRTPVIEEIQRDPPFFASTGAIAEVGDTIVIRGRNLRADSTRVLLDTTSVAIAAPLDTEIRLTVPATLPAGLHSVQVVHDLLLDAEPGQPPVPHRGFESNVMPLLVIPQLSGVAPSPAARGTVVTATVAPAALARQRKALLVGDVEVQAEPPADIDAPPSATVDFRLPATTPTGVQLVRIRIDGAESRLTVNPITTAYDGPTLTVT
;
A
#
# COMPACT_ATOMS: atom_id res chain seq x y z
N MET A 1 -15.55 17.88 15.39
CA MET A 1 -14.60 17.44 14.35
C MET A 1 -15.16 17.82 12.99
N SER A 2 -14.48 18.69 12.31
CA SER A 2 -14.98 19.30 11.08
C SER A 2 -14.75 18.39 9.87
N GLY A 3 -15.79 18.26 9.07
CA GLY A 3 -15.74 17.53 7.82
C GLY A 3 -15.41 18.46 6.63
N PHE A 4 -15.81 18.04 5.43
CA PHE A 4 -15.61 18.80 4.18
C PHE A 4 -16.18 20.24 4.17
N ARG A 5 -17.04 20.59 5.12
CA ARG A 5 -17.63 21.94 5.26
C ARG A 5 -16.70 22.93 5.96
N ALA A 6 -15.61 22.49 6.56
CA ALA A 6 -14.72 23.32 7.37
C ALA A 6 -14.19 24.55 6.63
N ILE A 7 -13.78 24.39 5.36
CA ILE A 7 -13.25 25.51 4.55
C ILE A 7 -14.31 26.61 4.39
N ALA A 8 -15.53 26.25 4.03
CA ALA A 8 -16.63 27.22 3.91
C ALA A 8 -17.01 27.80 5.28
N GLY A 9 -16.93 26.98 6.35
CA GLY A 9 -17.18 27.42 7.72
C GLY A 9 -16.24 28.53 8.18
N VAL A 10 -14.96 28.46 7.83
CA VAL A 10 -14.00 29.54 8.13
C VAL A 10 -14.42 30.85 7.45
N SER A 11 -14.69 30.79 6.15
CA SER A 11 -15.13 31.99 5.41
C SER A 11 -16.42 32.55 5.99
N SER A 12 -17.37 31.71 6.38
CA SER A 12 -18.61 32.12 7.03
C SER A 12 -18.37 32.78 8.39
N THR A 13 -17.43 32.22 9.18
CA THR A 13 -17.04 32.76 10.49
C THR A 13 -16.40 34.15 10.37
N LEU A 14 -15.47 34.31 9.44
CA LEU A 14 -14.84 35.63 9.20
C LEU A 14 -15.86 36.68 8.75
N ARG A 15 -16.81 36.29 7.88
CA ARG A 15 -17.91 37.15 7.45
C ARG A 15 -18.79 37.57 8.62
N SER A 16 -19.16 36.62 9.49
CA SER A 16 -19.96 36.87 10.68
C SER A 16 -19.25 37.80 11.65
N LEU A 17 -17.94 37.62 11.87
CA LEU A 17 -17.14 38.48 12.72
C LEU A 17 -17.11 39.92 12.22
N LEU A 18 -16.83 40.14 10.93
CA LEU A 18 -16.79 41.49 10.37
C LEU A 18 -18.17 42.17 10.45
N ARG A 19 -19.25 41.44 10.12
CA ARG A 19 -20.60 41.98 10.21
C ARG A 19 -21.02 42.43 11.63
N ASP A 20 -20.49 41.71 12.62
CA ASP A 20 -20.82 41.98 14.02
C ASP A 20 -19.93 43.05 14.65
N ARG A 21 -18.67 43.17 14.23
CA ARG A 21 -17.64 43.96 14.93
C ARG A 21 -17.25 45.26 14.22
N MET A 22 -17.66 45.46 12.99
CA MET A 22 -17.42 46.73 12.31
C MET A 22 -18.38 47.82 12.84
N GLU A 23 -17.86 49.01 13.02
CA GLU A 23 -18.62 50.17 13.52
C GLU A 23 -19.64 50.65 12.49
N GLN A 24 -19.28 50.59 11.22
CA GLN A 24 -20.15 51.01 10.14
C GLN A 24 -20.81 49.79 9.48
N PRO A 25 -22.12 49.92 9.13
CA PRO A 25 -22.80 48.86 8.40
C PRO A 25 -22.16 48.69 7.01
N VAL A 26 -21.62 47.52 6.75
CA VAL A 26 -21.00 47.18 5.47
C VAL A 26 -21.48 45.82 5.00
N ASP A 27 -21.56 45.64 3.70
CA ASP A 27 -21.76 44.33 3.11
C ASP A 27 -20.43 43.56 3.15
N VAL A 28 -20.47 42.33 3.66
CA VAL A 28 -19.32 41.45 3.63
C VAL A 28 -19.57 40.33 2.62
N THR A 29 -18.77 40.34 1.55
CA THR A 29 -18.87 39.38 0.46
C THR A 29 -17.71 38.40 0.48
N ILE A 30 -17.95 37.19 -0.03
CA ILE A 30 -16.95 36.15 -0.19
C ILE A 30 -16.97 35.73 -1.67
N ALA A 31 -16.17 36.42 -2.46
CA ALA A 31 -16.11 36.18 -3.90
C ALA A 31 -14.73 36.56 -4.45
N PRO A 32 -14.34 36.04 -5.61
CA PRO A 32 -13.20 36.59 -6.33
C PRO A 32 -13.41 38.07 -6.62
N PRO A 33 -12.38 38.90 -6.56
CA PRO A 33 -12.51 40.37 -6.74
C PRO A 33 -13.03 40.79 -8.11
N ASP A 34 -12.91 39.92 -9.11
CA ASP A 34 -13.37 40.14 -10.50
C ASP A 34 -14.87 39.84 -10.71
N VAL A 35 -15.52 39.26 -9.72
CA VAL A 35 -16.93 38.92 -9.81
C VAL A 35 -17.83 40.05 -9.26
N THR A 36 -18.72 40.55 -10.07
CA THR A 36 -19.79 41.47 -9.62
C THR A 36 -20.80 40.67 -8.80
N VAL A 37 -20.88 40.95 -7.50
CA VAL A 37 -21.83 40.31 -6.62
C VAL A 37 -23.18 41.03 -6.74
N ALA A 38 -24.22 40.33 -7.19
CA ALA A 38 -25.56 40.86 -7.31
C ALA A 38 -26.12 41.31 -5.94
N GLY A 39 -26.67 42.52 -5.87
CA GLY A 39 -27.23 43.09 -4.64
C GLY A 39 -26.21 43.69 -3.66
N ALA A 40 -24.91 43.59 -3.93
CA ALA A 40 -23.89 44.27 -3.15
C ALA A 40 -23.71 45.71 -3.68
N THR A 41 -24.58 46.59 -3.25
CA THR A 41 -24.55 48.03 -3.61
C THR A 41 -24.19 48.81 -2.36
N GLY A 42 -23.09 49.53 -2.39
CA GLY A 42 -22.67 50.36 -1.27
C GLY A 42 -21.33 49.93 -0.65
N ARG A 43 -21.13 50.35 0.60
CA ARG A 43 -19.94 50.03 1.39
C ARG A 43 -19.75 48.52 1.52
N ARG A 44 -18.60 48.02 1.11
CA ARG A 44 -18.38 46.59 1.05
C ARG A 44 -16.94 46.20 1.46
N VAL A 45 -16.83 45.13 2.25
CA VAL A 45 -15.60 44.38 2.46
C VAL A 45 -15.71 43.07 1.71
N ASN A 46 -14.74 42.72 0.89
CA ASN A 46 -14.68 41.47 0.20
C ASN A 46 -13.53 40.65 0.72
N LEU A 47 -13.80 39.40 1.10
CA LEU A 47 -12.84 38.39 1.50
C LEU A 47 -12.73 37.35 0.39
N TYR A 48 -11.56 37.25 -0.24
CA TYR A 48 -11.29 36.25 -1.26
C TYR A 48 -10.27 35.23 -0.75
N LEU A 49 -10.70 33.98 -0.61
CA LEU A 49 -9.81 32.87 -0.32
C LEU A 49 -9.04 32.51 -1.58
N TYR A 50 -7.79 32.95 -1.68
CA TYR A 50 -6.98 32.74 -2.89
C TYR A 50 -6.02 31.56 -2.78
N GLN A 51 -5.71 31.07 -1.56
CA GLN A 51 -4.82 29.96 -1.35
C GLN A 51 -5.21 29.15 -0.12
N VAL A 52 -5.13 27.81 -0.26
CA VAL A 52 -5.24 26.84 0.83
C VAL A 52 -4.00 25.99 0.82
N SER A 53 -3.35 25.85 1.95
CA SER A 53 -2.15 25.02 2.11
C SER A 53 -2.25 24.11 3.32
N GLU A 54 -1.53 22.99 3.30
CA GLU A 54 -1.40 22.11 4.46
C GLU A 54 -0.42 22.73 5.46
N ASN A 55 -0.81 22.77 6.74
CA ASN A 55 0.11 23.15 7.82
C ASN A 55 1.05 22.01 8.14
N ALA A 56 2.31 22.12 7.71
CA ALA A 56 3.32 21.08 7.88
C ALA A 56 3.69 20.85 9.36
N PHE A 57 3.56 21.87 10.22
CA PHE A 57 3.93 21.77 11.64
C PHE A 57 2.94 20.94 12.45
N LEU A 58 1.68 20.91 12.05
CA LEU A 58 0.63 20.14 12.70
C LEU A 58 0.49 18.70 12.18
N LYS A 59 1.26 18.34 11.16
CA LYS A 59 1.15 17.02 10.51
C LYS A 59 1.48 15.85 11.45
N ASN A 60 2.39 16.04 12.38
CA ASN A 60 2.85 15.02 13.33
C ASN A 60 2.45 15.33 14.77
N GLN A 61 1.56 16.29 14.98
CA GLN A 61 1.11 16.64 16.33
C GLN A 61 0.20 15.55 16.89
N GLU A 62 0.49 15.10 18.10
CA GLU A 62 -0.43 14.28 18.86
C GLU A 62 -1.62 15.12 19.32
N ILE A 63 -2.83 14.62 19.07
CA ILE A 63 -4.06 15.31 19.49
C ILE A 63 -4.35 14.88 20.93
N PRO A 64 -4.30 15.80 21.91
CA PRO A 64 -4.61 15.49 23.30
C PRO A 64 -6.01 14.89 23.44
N GLY A 65 -6.12 13.83 24.26
CA GLY A 65 -7.39 13.15 24.53
C GLY A 65 -7.77 12.04 23.53
N GLN A 66 -7.02 11.84 22.45
CA GLN A 66 -7.18 10.71 21.54
C GLN A 66 -6.15 9.59 21.80
N GLY A 67 -5.50 9.63 22.93
CA GLY A 67 -4.32 8.86 23.25
C GLY A 67 -4.54 7.46 23.80
N HIS A 68 -5.27 6.59 23.13
CA HIS A 68 -4.99 5.17 23.29
C HIS A 68 -4.05 4.73 22.16
N PRO A 69 -2.93 4.02 22.44
CA PRO A 69 -2.01 3.55 21.40
C PRO A 69 -2.65 2.71 20.30
N ALA A 70 -3.86 2.21 20.57
CA ALA A 70 -4.66 1.45 19.63
C ALA A 70 -5.48 2.32 18.65
N ASP A 71 -5.61 3.61 18.90
CA ASP A 71 -6.33 4.56 18.04
C ASP A 71 -5.41 5.20 17.00
N TYR A 72 -4.55 4.43 16.35
CA TYR A 72 -3.75 4.89 15.23
C TYR A 72 -4.64 5.24 14.05
N GLY A 73 -5.28 6.41 14.14
CA GLY A 73 -5.90 7.07 13.00
C GLY A 73 -4.84 7.88 12.24
N ARG A 74 -5.08 8.12 10.95
CA ARG A 74 -4.29 9.13 10.25
C ARG A 74 -4.53 10.48 10.93
N PRO A 75 -3.50 11.32 11.12
CA PRO A 75 -3.69 12.66 11.66
C PRO A 75 -4.68 13.41 10.76
N PRO A 76 -5.48 14.32 11.33
CA PRO A 76 -6.38 15.16 10.55
C PRO A 76 -5.58 16.03 9.59
N LEU A 77 -6.21 16.38 8.47
CA LEU A 77 -5.63 17.32 7.52
C LEU A 77 -5.74 18.73 8.11
N SER A 78 -4.63 19.29 8.58
CA SER A 78 -4.56 20.63 9.13
C SER A 78 -4.31 21.64 8.01
N LEU A 79 -5.16 22.65 7.87
CA LEU A 79 -5.14 23.59 6.77
C LEU A 79 -4.88 25.01 7.24
N GLU A 80 -4.18 25.76 6.39
CA GLU A 80 -4.00 27.21 6.45
C GLU A 80 -4.66 27.87 5.23
N PHE A 81 -5.27 29.01 5.48
CA PHE A 81 -6.01 29.75 4.49
C PHE A 81 -5.41 31.13 4.32
N HIS A 82 -5.30 31.59 3.08
CA HIS A 82 -4.86 32.93 2.77
C HIS A 82 -6.00 33.71 2.12
N TYR A 83 -6.41 34.78 2.77
CA TYR A 83 -7.48 35.66 2.34
C TYR A 83 -6.95 37.00 1.87
N LEU A 84 -7.38 37.41 0.68
CA LEU A 84 -7.21 38.77 0.21
C LEU A 84 -8.44 39.57 0.64
N MET A 85 -8.25 40.58 1.49
CA MET A 85 -9.28 41.51 1.90
C MET A 85 -9.20 42.77 1.04
N THR A 86 -10.29 43.11 0.37
CA THR A 86 -10.43 44.31 -0.43
C THR A 86 -11.65 45.10 0.01
N THR A 87 -11.61 46.44 -0.09
CA THR A 87 -12.75 47.32 0.32
C THR A 87 -13.21 48.20 -0.82
N PHE A 88 -14.50 48.51 -0.79
CA PHE A 88 -15.21 49.31 -1.78
C PHE A 88 -16.01 50.39 -1.08
N SER A 89 -15.99 51.60 -1.63
CA SER A 89 -16.81 52.72 -1.17
C SER A 89 -18.27 52.55 -1.59
N ALA A 90 -19.14 53.37 -1.03
CA ALA A 90 -20.52 53.45 -1.45
C ALA A 90 -20.69 53.88 -2.92
N SER A 91 -19.82 54.74 -3.42
CA SER A 91 -19.76 55.18 -4.80
C SER A 91 -18.30 55.26 -5.27
N GLU A 92 -17.92 54.35 -6.11
CA GLU A 92 -16.52 54.29 -6.62
C GLU A 92 -16.12 55.46 -7.53
N THR A 93 -17.10 56.27 -7.95
CA THR A 93 -16.88 57.45 -8.79
C THR A 93 -16.87 58.74 -8.00
N ALA A 94 -17.10 58.72 -6.68
CA ALA A 94 -17.06 59.90 -5.84
C ALA A 94 -15.65 60.39 -5.63
N ALA A 95 -15.49 61.72 -5.43
CA ALA A 95 -14.15 62.33 -5.22
C ALA A 95 -13.42 61.75 -4.02
N ASP A 96 -14.14 61.40 -2.97
CA ASP A 96 -13.59 60.87 -1.72
C ASP A 96 -13.77 59.32 -1.59
N ALA A 97 -14.12 58.66 -2.67
CA ALA A 97 -14.33 57.18 -2.68
C ALA A 97 -13.18 56.41 -2.07
N ASP A 98 -11.98 56.89 -2.30
CA ASP A 98 -10.76 56.27 -1.86
C ASP A 98 -10.52 56.46 -0.35
N LEU A 99 -10.85 57.64 0.22
CA LEU A 99 -10.81 57.86 1.66
C LEU A 99 -11.82 56.98 2.39
N GLU A 100 -13.06 56.87 1.86
CA GLU A 100 -14.07 55.97 2.42
C GLU A 100 -13.62 54.52 2.41
N ALA A 101 -13.08 54.06 1.30
CA ALA A 101 -12.53 52.67 1.20
C ALA A 101 -11.39 52.41 2.19
N GLN A 102 -10.55 53.41 2.46
CA GLN A 102 -9.48 53.34 3.48
C GLN A 102 -10.04 53.27 4.89
N GLN A 103 -11.10 54.03 5.20
CA GLN A 103 -11.77 53.99 6.50
C GLN A 103 -12.39 52.61 6.75
N ILE A 104 -13.09 52.05 5.74
CA ILE A 104 -13.67 50.69 5.80
C ILE A 104 -12.56 49.64 6.01
N LEU A 105 -11.40 49.79 5.32
CA LEU A 105 -10.29 48.90 5.48
C LEU A 105 -9.74 48.94 6.91
N GLY A 106 -9.54 50.15 7.45
CA GLY A 106 -9.06 50.36 8.81
C GLY A 106 -9.99 49.74 9.87
N ASP A 107 -11.31 49.89 9.71
CA ASP A 107 -12.28 49.35 10.62
C ASP A 107 -12.31 47.79 10.54
N ALA A 108 -12.25 47.21 9.34
CA ALA A 108 -12.11 45.76 9.17
C ALA A 108 -10.82 45.19 9.77
N MET A 109 -9.70 45.89 9.60
CA MET A 109 -8.43 45.52 10.20
C MET A 109 -8.47 45.62 11.73
N ARG A 110 -9.14 46.62 12.30
CA ARG A 110 -9.39 46.74 13.74
C ARG A 110 -10.15 45.54 14.27
N ALA A 111 -11.27 45.17 13.60
CA ALA A 111 -12.08 44.03 13.99
C ALA A 111 -11.25 42.72 14.05
N PHE A 112 -10.40 42.46 13.07
CA PHE A 112 -9.54 41.27 13.08
C PHE A 112 -8.40 41.38 14.10
N HIS A 113 -7.93 42.57 14.40
CA HIS A 113 -6.89 42.79 15.42
C HIS A 113 -7.43 42.62 16.84
N GLU A 114 -8.67 43.03 17.10
CA GLU A 114 -9.33 42.82 18.41
C GLU A 114 -9.69 41.39 18.68
N PHE A 115 -10.00 40.64 17.62
CA PHE A 115 -10.39 39.20 17.72
C PHE A 115 -9.44 38.29 16.93
N PRO A 116 -8.17 38.23 17.32
CA PRO A 116 -7.17 37.45 16.58
C PRO A 116 -7.33 35.93 16.74
N ILE A 117 -8.11 35.50 17.76
CA ILE A 117 -8.43 34.11 18.03
C ILE A 117 -9.94 33.99 18.20
N ILE A 118 -10.57 33.14 17.39
CA ILE A 118 -11.99 32.90 17.48
C ILE A 118 -12.23 31.63 18.30
N THR A 119 -12.97 31.77 19.38
CA THR A 119 -13.33 30.71 20.31
C THR A 119 -14.80 30.32 20.19
N ASP A 120 -15.15 29.12 20.70
CA ASP A 120 -16.52 28.62 20.73
C ASP A 120 -17.48 29.48 21.57
N SER A 121 -16.92 30.29 22.46
CA SER A 121 -17.65 31.16 23.37
C SER A 121 -17.96 32.55 22.81
N LEU A 122 -17.45 32.88 21.62
CA LEU A 122 -17.70 34.20 21.01
C LEU A 122 -19.06 34.24 20.36
N HIS A 123 -19.92 35.14 20.87
CA HIS A 123 -21.28 35.36 20.40
C HIS A 123 -21.43 36.77 19.80
N GLN A 124 -22.46 36.95 18.97
CA GLN A 124 -22.78 38.25 18.38
C GLN A 124 -23.14 39.25 19.50
N GLY A 125 -22.65 40.48 19.36
CA GLY A 125 -22.87 41.52 20.35
C GLY A 125 -22.42 41.18 21.78
N ASP A 126 -21.58 40.17 21.97
CA ASP A 126 -21.15 39.61 23.26
C ASP A 126 -22.28 39.10 24.14
N ASP A 127 -23.44 38.83 23.55
CA ASP A 127 -24.61 38.26 24.25
C ASP A 127 -24.71 36.74 23.99
N ILE A 128 -24.63 35.96 25.07
CA ILE A 128 -24.72 34.49 25.02
C ILE A 128 -26.05 33.97 24.46
N ASN A 129 -27.12 34.79 24.47
CA ASN A 129 -28.40 34.45 23.88
C ASN A 129 -28.44 34.63 22.36
N LEU A 130 -27.47 35.34 21.79
CA LEU A 130 -27.36 35.52 20.35
C LEU A 130 -26.55 34.40 19.69
N PRO A 131 -26.67 34.22 18.37
CA PRO A 131 -25.92 33.22 17.65
C PRO A 131 -24.41 33.35 17.86
N ARG A 132 -23.70 32.22 17.79
CA ARG A 132 -22.23 32.24 17.82
C ARG A 132 -21.69 32.85 16.52
N ILE A 133 -20.58 33.53 16.66
CA ILE A 133 -19.78 34.01 15.51
C ILE A 133 -19.19 32.81 14.73
N LEU A 134 -18.70 31.80 15.47
CA LEU A 134 -18.14 30.59 14.90
C LEU A 134 -19.20 29.77 14.18
N ASP A 135 -18.91 29.37 12.93
CA ASP A 135 -19.80 28.51 12.14
C ASP A 135 -20.01 27.16 12.85
N PRO A 136 -21.23 26.60 12.87
CA PRO A 136 -21.54 25.35 13.54
C PRO A 136 -20.67 24.16 13.10
N SER A 137 -20.14 24.17 11.87
CA SER A 137 -19.26 23.11 11.36
C SER A 137 -17.87 23.08 12.02
N LEU A 138 -17.51 24.13 12.77
CA LEU A 138 -16.20 24.31 13.42
C LEU A 138 -16.27 24.24 14.96
N VAL A 139 -17.46 24.02 15.51
CA VAL A 139 -17.64 23.92 16.96
C VAL A 139 -16.99 22.65 17.49
N GLY A 140 -16.25 22.78 18.60
CA GLY A 140 -15.59 21.66 19.27
C GLY A 140 -14.28 21.21 18.63
N GLU A 141 -13.73 21.99 17.70
CA GLU A 141 -12.38 21.75 17.17
C GLU A 141 -11.32 21.97 18.25
N PHE A 142 -10.27 21.14 18.20
CA PHE A 142 -9.15 21.24 19.14
C PHE A 142 -8.35 22.54 18.88
N GLU A 143 -7.97 22.76 17.63
CA GLU A 143 -7.29 23.99 17.24
C GLU A 143 -8.32 25.11 17.05
N LYS A 144 -7.98 26.31 17.54
CA LYS A 144 -8.81 27.50 17.38
C LYS A 144 -8.35 28.30 16.17
N ILE A 145 -9.31 28.94 15.52
CA ILE A 145 -9.03 29.80 14.37
C ILE A 145 -8.21 30.99 14.83
N LYS A 146 -7.03 31.15 14.24
CA LYS A 146 -6.12 32.29 14.48
C LYS A 146 -6.04 33.13 13.22
N ILE A 147 -6.25 34.43 13.36
CA ILE A 147 -6.21 35.42 12.28
C ILE A 147 -4.91 36.20 12.42
N THR A 148 -4.06 36.15 11.40
CA THR A 148 -2.77 36.84 11.41
C THR A 148 -2.63 37.70 10.15
N LEU A 149 -2.30 38.97 10.31
CA LEU A 149 -1.97 39.85 9.18
C LEU A 149 -0.65 39.35 8.57
N GLN A 150 -0.66 39.05 7.28
CA GLN A 150 0.51 38.59 6.56
C GLN A 150 1.16 39.75 5.80
N PRO A 151 2.38 40.11 6.11
CA PRO A 151 3.10 41.12 5.32
C PRO A 151 3.48 40.53 3.97
N LEU A 152 3.04 41.16 2.88
CA LEU A 152 3.47 40.83 1.53
C LEU A 152 4.37 41.92 0.98
N THR A 153 5.34 41.53 0.16
CA THR A 153 6.12 42.49 -0.62
C THR A 153 5.29 43.07 -1.75
N ILE A 154 5.67 44.23 -2.28
CA ILE A 154 5.00 44.83 -3.45
C ILE A 154 5.05 43.89 -4.65
N ASP A 155 6.13 43.12 -4.80
CA ASP A 155 6.29 42.16 -5.88
C ASP A 155 5.28 41.00 -5.77
N ASP A 156 5.09 40.44 -4.56
CA ASP A 156 4.09 39.38 -4.30
C ASP A 156 2.65 39.89 -4.51
N PHE A 157 2.37 41.12 -4.08
CA PHE A 157 1.10 41.79 -4.38
C PHE A 157 0.86 41.93 -5.88
N SER A 158 1.88 42.38 -6.60
CA SER A 158 1.77 42.54 -8.06
C SER A 158 1.50 41.22 -8.76
N LYS A 159 2.17 40.14 -8.34
CA LYS A 159 1.92 38.78 -8.88
C LYS A 159 0.51 38.30 -8.58
N LEU A 160 0.02 38.54 -7.34
CA LEU A 160 -1.33 38.15 -6.94
C LEU A 160 -2.39 38.86 -7.79
N TRP A 161 -2.26 40.18 -7.98
CA TRP A 161 -3.19 40.94 -8.78
C TRP A 161 -3.05 40.67 -10.29
N ALA A 162 -1.87 40.33 -10.77
CA ALA A 162 -1.68 39.91 -12.17
C ALA A 162 -2.42 38.61 -12.51
N ALA A 163 -2.68 37.76 -11.53
CA ALA A 163 -3.51 36.56 -11.69
C ALA A 163 -5.01 36.86 -11.81
N LEU A 164 -5.44 38.11 -11.60
CA LEU A 164 -6.83 38.58 -11.68
C LEU A 164 -7.00 39.60 -12.84
N PRO A 165 -6.96 39.17 -14.10
CA PRO A 165 -6.72 40.04 -15.26
C PRO A 165 -7.85 41.03 -15.55
N GLN A 166 -9.05 40.87 -14.97
CA GLN A 166 -10.20 41.74 -15.22
C GLN A 166 -10.44 42.75 -14.12
N VAL A 167 -9.54 42.89 -13.14
CA VAL A 167 -9.72 43.75 -12.00
C VAL A 167 -8.59 44.76 -11.90
N ASN A 168 -8.95 46.04 -11.74
CA ASN A 168 -7.96 47.09 -11.43
C ASN A 168 -7.39 46.81 -10.04
N PHE A 169 -6.06 47.09 -9.89
CA PHE A 169 -5.40 47.05 -8.60
C PHE A 169 -6.13 47.91 -7.58
N ARG A 170 -6.44 47.30 -6.41
CA ARG A 170 -7.08 47.98 -5.29
C ARG A 170 -6.25 47.82 -4.03
N ARG A 171 -6.40 48.80 -3.10
CA ARG A 171 -5.86 48.63 -1.76
C ARG A 171 -6.40 47.38 -1.11
N SER A 172 -5.51 46.56 -0.64
CA SER A 172 -5.85 45.26 -0.06
C SER A 172 -4.80 44.88 0.97
N VAL A 173 -5.22 43.96 1.85
CA VAL A 173 -4.37 43.34 2.84
C VAL A 173 -4.58 41.83 2.78
N VAL A 174 -3.56 41.08 3.18
CA VAL A 174 -3.64 39.63 3.22
C VAL A 174 -3.64 39.16 4.66
N TYR A 175 -4.55 38.26 4.95
CA TYR A 175 -4.62 37.57 6.22
C TYR A 175 -4.39 36.07 6.03
N GLN A 176 -3.54 35.52 6.89
CA GLN A 176 -3.41 34.09 7.09
C GLN A 176 -4.33 33.66 8.21
N VAL A 177 -5.11 32.62 7.96
CA VAL A 177 -6.04 32.05 8.95
C VAL A 177 -5.67 30.59 9.16
N SER A 178 -5.25 30.26 10.37
CA SER A 178 -4.83 28.91 10.80
C SER A 178 -5.59 28.52 12.07
N ALA A 179 -5.69 27.32 12.47
CA ALA A 179 -5.54 26.08 11.78
C ALA A 179 -6.92 25.40 11.82
N VAL A 180 -7.36 24.88 10.70
CA VAL A 180 -8.61 24.10 10.66
C VAL A 180 -8.29 22.69 10.27
N GLN A 181 -8.87 21.73 10.97
CA GLN A 181 -8.58 20.32 10.80
C GLN A 181 -9.75 19.61 10.13
N ILE A 182 -9.47 18.85 9.09
CA ILE A 182 -10.46 18.00 8.42
C ILE A 182 -10.17 16.54 8.76
N ASP A 183 -11.13 15.89 9.39
CA ASP A 183 -11.04 14.46 9.71
C ASP A 183 -11.38 13.56 8.54
N GLY A 184 -10.63 12.46 8.44
CA GLY A 184 -10.90 11.40 7.48
C GLY A 184 -12.16 10.60 7.86
N ARG A 185 -12.97 10.20 6.86
CA ARG A 185 -14.17 9.37 7.07
C ARG A 185 -13.90 7.90 7.41
N ARG A 186 -12.65 7.45 7.40
CA ARG A 186 -12.35 6.06 7.71
C ARG A 186 -12.64 5.78 9.18
N LEU A 187 -13.48 4.76 9.41
CA LEU A 187 -13.73 4.26 10.76
C LEU A 187 -12.40 3.86 11.40
N ARG A 188 -12.12 4.43 12.56
CA ARG A 188 -11.00 4.01 13.40
C ARG A 188 -11.36 2.64 13.96
N ARG A 189 -10.53 1.63 13.71
CA ARG A 189 -10.67 0.34 14.39
C ARG A 189 -10.03 0.48 15.75
N SER A 190 -10.83 0.46 16.78
CA SER A 190 -10.34 0.30 18.14
C SER A 190 -9.91 -1.17 18.31
N VAL A 191 -8.68 -1.39 18.69
CA VAL A 191 -8.19 -2.72 19.08
C VAL A 191 -8.55 -2.94 20.56
N LEU A 192 -8.93 -4.15 20.89
CA LEU A 192 -9.19 -4.49 22.28
C LEU A 192 -7.92 -4.26 23.12
N PRO A 193 -8.07 -3.75 24.36
CA PRO A 193 -6.92 -3.58 25.24
C PRO A 193 -6.27 -4.94 25.54
N VAL A 194 -4.95 -4.94 25.67
CA VAL A 194 -4.21 -6.13 26.10
C VAL A 194 -4.65 -6.50 27.50
N ARG A 195 -5.31 -7.66 27.65
CA ARG A 195 -5.81 -8.15 28.94
C ARG A 195 -4.69 -8.68 29.81
N GLU A 196 -3.77 -9.41 29.19
CA GLU A 196 -2.67 -10.08 29.89
C GLU A 196 -1.39 -9.94 29.07
N ARG A 197 -0.26 -9.80 29.76
CA ARG A 197 1.07 -9.74 29.16
C ARG A 197 1.90 -10.87 29.69
N HIS A 198 2.31 -11.77 28.82
CA HIS A 198 3.22 -12.87 29.18
C HIS A 198 4.64 -12.52 28.72
N VAL A 199 5.62 -12.85 29.54
CA VAL A 199 7.05 -12.71 29.22
C VAL A 199 7.66 -14.11 29.31
N TYR A 200 8.13 -14.61 28.19
CA TYR A 200 8.80 -15.92 28.10
C TYR A 200 10.30 -15.71 27.91
N VAL A 201 11.09 -16.47 28.63
CA VAL A 201 12.54 -16.52 28.47
C VAL A 201 12.90 -17.91 27.92
N LEU A 202 13.36 -17.97 26.70
CA LEU A 202 13.70 -19.19 26.00
C LEU A 202 15.19 -19.18 25.63
N PRO A 203 15.87 -20.34 25.71
CA PRO A 203 17.25 -20.43 25.24
C PRO A 203 17.27 -20.18 23.71
N PHE A 204 18.22 -19.36 23.27
CA PHE A 204 18.39 -19.07 21.84
C PHE A 204 19.04 -20.28 21.13
N ARG A 205 18.23 -21.03 20.40
CA ARG A 205 18.65 -22.20 19.60
C ARG A 205 18.10 -22.07 18.20
N THR A 206 18.84 -21.35 17.36
CA THR A 206 18.46 -21.19 15.95
C THR A 206 18.79 -22.44 15.17
N PRO A 207 17.84 -23.01 14.40
CA PRO A 207 18.15 -24.07 13.45
C PRO A 207 19.03 -23.56 12.32
N VAL A 208 19.92 -24.39 11.83
CA VAL A 208 20.78 -24.08 10.68
C VAL A 208 20.77 -25.26 9.73
N ILE A 209 20.39 -25.03 8.48
CA ILE A 209 20.49 -26.00 7.39
C ILE A 209 21.90 -25.88 6.79
N GLU A 210 22.62 -26.97 6.73
CA GLU A 210 23.96 -27.06 6.14
C GLU A 210 23.91 -27.71 4.75
N GLU A 211 23.04 -28.70 4.57
CA GLU A 211 22.92 -29.45 3.33
C GLU A 211 21.48 -29.99 3.12
N ILE A 212 21.08 -30.09 1.86
CA ILE A 212 19.84 -30.78 1.45
C ILE A 212 20.23 -31.78 0.35
N GLN A 213 19.89 -33.07 0.53
CA GLN A 213 20.14 -34.12 -0.43
C GLN A 213 18.92 -34.98 -0.64
N ARG A 214 18.77 -35.55 -1.83
CA ARG A 214 17.85 -36.66 -2.09
C ARG A 214 18.40 -37.98 -1.50
N ASP A 215 17.52 -38.84 -1.02
CA ASP A 215 17.89 -40.17 -0.53
C ASP A 215 17.14 -41.30 -1.30
N PRO A 216 17.83 -42.14 -2.04
CA PRO A 216 19.26 -42.12 -2.38
C PRO A 216 19.60 -40.98 -3.36
N PRO A 217 20.84 -40.43 -3.34
CA PRO A 217 21.25 -39.37 -4.25
C PRO A 217 21.26 -39.85 -5.71
N PHE A 218 20.90 -38.98 -6.64
CA PHE A 218 20.91 -39.32 -8.08
C PHE A 218 22.29 -39.61 -8.62
N PHE A 219 23.30 -38.84 -8.18
CA PHE A 219 24.72 -38.98 -8.52
C PHE A 219 25.54 -38.40 -7.37
N ALA A 220 26.85 -38.51 -7.44
CA ALA A 220 27.75 -37.80 -6.51
C ALA A 220 27.70 -36.26 -6.65
N SER A 221 26.58 -35.68 -7.07
CA SER A 221 26.42 -34.25 -7.25
C SER A 221 25.91 -33.60 -5.97
N THR A 222 26.53 -32.48 -5.63
CA THR A 222 26.31 -31.68 -4.42
C THR A 222 25.07 -30.77 -4.50
N GLY A 223 24.05 -31.10 -5.26
CA GLY A 223 22.86 -30.22 -5.43
C GLY A 223 21.60 -30.81 -4.81
N ALA A 224 20.80 -29.96 -4.20
CA ALA A 224 19.48 -30.30 -3.72
C ALA A 224 18.48 -30.42 -4.91
N ILE A 225 18.51 -31.59 -5.59
CA ILE A 225 17.65 -31.88 -6.74
C ILE A 225 16.79 -33.08 -6.38
N ALA A 226 15.48 -32.96 -6.55
CA ALA A 226 14.53 -34.03 -6.26
C ALA A 226 13.36 -34.01 -7.25
N GLU A 227 12.66 -35.13 -7.35
CA GLU A 227 11.38 -35.28 -8.02
C GLU A 227 10.25 -35.31 -6.97
N VAL A 228 9.02 -35.07 -7.36
CA VAL A 228 7.89 -35.24 -6.46
C VAL A 228 7.79 -36.71 -6.03
N GLY A 229 7.52 -36.94 -4.75
CA GLY A 229 7.52 -38.27 -4.15
C GLY A 229 8.88 -38.76 -3.66
N ASP A 230 9.98 -38.11 -4.02
CA ASP A 230 11.29 -38.41 -3.48
C ASP A 230 11.40 -38.05 -2.00
N THR A 231 12.23 -38.81 -1.29
CA THR A 231 12.64 -38.44 0.06
C THR A 231 13.85 -37.52 0.00
N ILE A 232 13.78 -36.38 0.63
CA ILE A 232 14.92 -35.48 0.84
C ILE A 232 15.36 -35.50 2.30
N VAL A 233 16.64 -35.36 2.50
CA VAL A 233 17.31 -35.30 3.81
C VAL A 233 17.89 -33.90 3.98
N ILE A 234 17.43 -33.21 4.99
CA ILE A 234 17.94 -31.92 5.42
C ILE A 234 18.90 -32.18 6.56
N ARG A 235 20.16 -31.83 6.39
CA ARG A 235 21.20 -31.94 7.42
C ARG A 235 21.58 -30.57 7.94
N GLY A 236 21.88 -30.52 9.24
CA GLY A 236 22.24 -29.26 9.87
C GLY A 236 22.42 -29.38 11.37
N ARG A 237 22.18 -28.30 12.07
CA ARG A 237 22.30 -28.18 13.52
C ARG A 237 21.06 -27.57 14.13
N ASN A 238 20.75 -28.04 15.36
CA ASN A 238 19.58 -27.55 16.10
C ASN A 238 18.26 -27.71 15.30
N LEU A 239 18.13 -28.77 14.51
CA LEU A 239 16.95 -28.97 13.66
C LEU A 239 15.73 -29.47 14.45
N ARG A 240 15.90 -29.87 15.70
CA ARG A 240 14.83 -30.40 16.55
C ARG A 240 14.41 -29.39 17.60
N ALA A 241 13.10 -29.18 17.73
CA ALA A 241 12.45 -28.48 18.83
C ALA A 241 11.17 -29.22 19.25
N ASP A 242 10.46 -28.68 20.24
CA ASP A 242 9.20 -29.25 20.71
C ASP A 242 8.14 -29.27 19.61
N SER A 243 8.16 -28.25 18.75
CA SER A 243 7.37 -28.20 17.52
C SER A 243 8.27 -27.74 16.36
N THR A 244 8.50 -28.64 15.39
CA THR A 244 9.32 -28.35 14.22
C THR A 244 8.52 -28.60 12.95
N ARG A 245 8.59 -27.70 12.01
CA ARG A 245 8.02 -27.86 10.67
C ARG A 245 8.99 -27.37 9.60
N VAL A 246 8.86 -27.88 8.40
CA VAL A 246 9.60 -27.39 7.24
C VAL A 246 8.65 -26.59 6.36
N LEU A 247 9.11 -25.42 5.94
CA LEU A 247 8.45 -24.62 4.90
C LEU A 247 9.10 -24.95 3.56
N LEU A 248 8.28 -25.34 2.59
CA LEU A 248 8.61 -25.37 1.18
C LEU A 248 7.90 -24.16 0.54
N ASP A 249 8.63 -23.11 0.26
CA ASP A 249 8.11 -21.76 -0.01
C ASP A 249 7.20 -21.27 1.13
N THR A 250 5.89 -21.23 0.88
CA THR A 250 4.88 -20.86 1.88
C THR A 250 4.13 -22.06 2.44
N THR A 251 4.36 -23.27 1.89
CA THR A 251 3.65 -24.47 2.29
C THR A 251 4.33 -25.14 3.47
N SER A 252 3.60 -25.30 4.56
CA SER A 252 4.11 -25.99 5.75
C SER A 252 3.95 -27.51 5.60
N VAL A 253 5.07 -28.22 5.79
CA VAL A 253 5.09 -29.68 5.83
C VAL A 253 5.37 -30.12 7.26
N ALA A 254 4.44 -30.93 7.80
CA ALA A 254 4.64 -31.54 9.11
C ALA A 254 5.70 -32.65 9.04
N ILE A 255 6.49 -32.78 10.11
CA ILE A 255 7.58 -33.74 10.20
C ILE A 255 7.30 -34.71 11.32
N ALA A 256 7.40 -36.01 11.03
CA ALA A 256 7.04 -37.03 12.00
C ALA A 256 8.07 -37.22 13.13
N ALA A 257 9.38 -37.11 12.85
CA ALA A 257 10.41 -37.38 13.82
C ALA A 257 11.74 -36.64 13.48
N PRO A 258 11.82 -35.32 13.74
CA PRO A 258 13.05 -34.58 13.50
C PRO A 258 14.15 -35.03 14.46
N LEU A 259 15.37 -35.26 13.95
CA LEU A 259 16.58 -35.38 14.76
C LEU A 259 17.22 -33.99 14.87
N ASP A 260 18.12 -33.80 15.83
CA ASP A 260 18.81 -32.52 16.01
C ASP A 260 19.73 -32.15 14.82
N THR A 261 20.20 -33.17 14.08
CA THR A 261 21.12 -33.02 12.94
C THR A 261 20.53 -33.41 11.59
N GLU A 262 19.34 -34.03 11.57
CA GLU A 262 18.74 -34.54 10.34
C GLU A 262 17.21 -34.50 10.37
N ILE A 263 16.62 -34.04 9.26
CA ILE A 263 15.18 -34.11 8.99
C ILE A 263 14.96 -34.82 7.65
N ARG A 264 14.08 -35.81 7.65
CA ARG A 264 13.64 -36.50 6.43
C ARG A 264 12.21 -36.12 6.10
N LEU A 265 11.98 -35.76 4.83
CA LEU A 265 10.63 -35.46 4.36
C LEU A 265 10.46 -35.92 2.90
N THR A 266 9.23 -36.22 2.54
CA THR A 266 8.86 -36.53 1.15
C THR A 266 8.43 -35.27 0.44
N VAL A 267 8.94 -35.03 -0.78
CA VAL A 267 8.57 -33.90 -1.61
C VAL A 267 7.07 -34.03 -2.00
N PRO A 268 6.21 -33.09 -1.60
CA PRO A 268 4.77 -33.19 -1.86
C PRO A 268 4.47 -33.17 -3.35
N ALA A 269 3.48 -33.97 -3.78
CA ALA A 269 3.02 -33.99 -5.16
C ALA A 269 2.36 -32.66 -5.62
N THR A 270 1.99 -31.81 -4.67
CA THR A 270 1.43 -30.48 -4.91
C THR A 270 2.47 -29.41 -5.19
N LEU A 271 3.76 -29.70 -4.94
CA LEU A 271 4.85 -28.77 -5.19
C LEU A 271 5.13 -28.74 -6.70
N PRO A 272 5.01 -27.60 -7.40
CA PRO A 272 5.25 -27.53 -8.84
C PRO A 272 6.73 -27.78 -9.18
N ALA A 273 7.06 -28.07 -10.42
CA ALA A 273 8.43 -28.14 -10.86
C ALA A 273 9.06 -26.73 -10.86
N GLY A 274 10.35 -26.64 -10.49
CA GLY A 274 11.08 -25.36 -10.41
C GLY A 274 11.95 -25.25 -9.17
N LEU A 275 12.45 -24.05 -8.92
CA LEU A 275 13.28 -23.74 -7.77
C LEU A 275 12.40 -23.32 -6.59
N HIS A 276 12.59 -23.98 -5.45
CA HIS A 276 11.85 -23.76 -4.21
C HIS A 276 12.78 -23.39 -3.07
N SER A 277 12.26 -22.66 -2.10
CA SER A 277 12.95 -22.37 -0.84
C SER A 277 12.60 -23.42 0.22
N VAL A 278 13.60 -23.85 0.96
CA VAL A 278 13.46 -24.77 2.10
C VAL A 278 13.90 -24.06 3.36
N GLN A 279 13.05 -24.04 4.37
CA GLN A 279 13.34 -23.42 5.66
C GLN A 279 12.79 -24.29 6.80
N VAL A 280 13.57 -24.46 7.87
CA VAL A 280 13.13 -25.11 9.10
C VAL A 280 12.62 -24.05 10.06
N VAL A 281 11.45 -24.26 10.63
CA VAL A 281 10.82 -23.36 11.58
C VAL A 281 10.52 -24.10 12.86
N HIS A 282 10.98 -23.56 13.98
CA HIS A 282 10.61 -23.99 15.31
C HIS A 282 9.45 -23.13 15.77
N ASP A 283 8.32 -23.75 16.07
CA ASP A 283 7.21 -23.04 16.68
C ASP A 283 7.36 -23.03 18.20
N LEU A 284 7.09 -21.89 18.79
CA LEU A 284 7.04 -21.73 20.24
C LEU A 284 5.62 -22.10 20.70
N LEU A 285 5.53 -23.10 21.55
CA LEU A 285 4.27 -23.48 22.20
C LEU A 285 4.06 -22.57 23.40
N LEU A 286 3.27 -21.52 23.22
CA LEU A 286 2.94 -20.59 24.30
C LEU A 286 1.65 -21.04 24.95
N ASP A 287 1.61 -20.86 26.29
CA ASP A 287 0.41 -21.23 27.05
C ASP A 287 -0.81 -20.46 26.55
N ALA A 288 -1.86 -21.21 26.31
CA ALA A 288 -3.19 -20.65 26.08
C ALA A 288 -3.87 -20.32 27.42
N GLU A 289 -5.12 -19.90 27.37
CA GLU A 289 -5.94 -19.75 28.58
C GLU A 289 -5.98 -21.08 29.38
N PRO A 290 -6.10 -21.02 30.72
CA PRO A 290 -6.15 -22.21 31.56
C PRO A 290 -7.16 -23.25 31.05
N GLY A 291 -6.68 -24.46 30.74
CA GLY A 291 -7.49 -25.55 30.21
C GLY A 291 -7.56 -25.66 28.68
N GLN A 292 -6.89 -24.79 27.96
CA GLN A 292 -6.72 -24.87 26.49
C GLN A 292 -5.34 -25.43 26.14
N PRO A 293 -5.20 -26.17 25.01
CA PRO A 293 -3.90 -26.61 24.54
C PRO A 293 -3.01 -25.44 24.13
N PRO A 294 -1.67 -25.56 24.28
CA PRO A 294 -0.72 -24.54 23.86
C PRO A 294 -0.91 -24.17 22.39
N VAL A 295 -0.82 -22.88 22.09
CA VAL A 295 -0.96 -22.38 20.71
C VAL A 295 0.43 -22.21 20.09
N PRO A 296 0.71 -22.82 18.92
CA PRO A 296 1.98 -22.65 18.25
C PRO A 296 2.12 -21.24 17.67
N HIS A 297 3.18 -20.56 18.03
CA HIS A 297 3.58 -19.27 17.46
C HIS A 297 4.88 -19.43 16.70
N ARG A 298 5.04 -18.76 15.57
CA ARG A 298 6.27 -18.76 14.79
C ARG A 298 7.43 -18.24 15.66
N GLY A 299 8.43 -19.09 15.86
CA GLY A 299 9.56 -18.82 16.74
C GLY A 299 10.87 -18.65 15.96
N PHE A 300 11.80 -19.58 16.08
CA PHE A 300 13.12 -19.51 15.44
C PHE A 300 13.09 -20.10 14.03
N GLU A 301 13.80 -19.46 13.11
CA GLU A 301 13.86 -19.86 11.71
C GLU A 301 15.30 -20.14 11.29
N SER A 302 15.48 -21.13 10.41
CA SER A 302 16.79 -21.40 9.81
C SER A 302 17.10 -20.41 8.69
N ASN A 303 18.35 -20.48 8.20
CA ASN A 303 18.67 -20.00 6.88
C ASN A 303 17.79 -20.70 5.82
N VAL A 304 17.59 -20.04 4.69
CA VAL A 304 16.89 -20.59 3.53
C VAL A 304 17.87 -21.30 2.61
N MET A 305 17.52 -22.53 2.19
CA MET A 305 18.28 -23.29 1.21
C MET A 305 17.45 -23.60 -0.03
N PRO A 306 18.05 -23.59 -1.24
CA PRO A 306 17.33 -23.90 -2.47
C PRO A 306 17.11 -25.42 -2.63
N LEU A 307 15.95 -25.79 -3.18
CA LEU A 307 15.60 -27.14 -3.64
C LEU A 307 15.09 -27.03 -5.07
N LEU A 308 15.73 -27.72 -6.01
CA LEU A 308 15.25 -27.81 -7.39
C LEU A 308 14.35 -29.04 -7.54
N VAL A 309 13.07 -28.81 -7.78
CA VAL A 309 12.12 -29.89 -8.11
C VAL A 309 12.07 -30.05 -9.63
N ILE A 310 12.60 -31.16 -10.12
CA ILE A 310 12.63 -31.45 -11.55
C ILE A 310 11.34 -32.18 -11.99
N PRO A 311 10.81 -31.87 -13.18
CA PRO A 311 9.64 -32.55 -13.71
C PRO A 311 9.97 -33.99 -14.15
N GLN A 312 9.03 -34.89 -13.98
CA GLN A 312 9.06 -36.21 -14.59
C GLN A 312 8.27 -36.17 -15.90
N LEU A 313 8.86 -36.65 -16.99
CA LEU A 313 8.21 -36.81 -18.29
C LEU A 313 7.85 -38.28 -18.48
N SER A 314 6.57 -38.61 -18.43
CA SER A 314 6.10 -39.99 -18.56
C SER A 314 6.01 -40.43 -20.03
N GLY A 315 5.80 -39.50 -20.96
CA GLY A 315 5.72 -39.76 -22.38
C GLY A 315 5.22 -38.58 -23.18
N VAL A 316 5.31 -38.70 -24.50
CA VAL A 316 4.81 -37.72 -25.46
C VAL A 316 3.95 -38.45 -26.50
N ALA A 317 2.75 -37.95 -26.76
CA ALA A 317 1.82 -38.52 -27.71
C ALA A 317 1.25 -37.48 -28.67
N PRO A 318 0.93 -37.80 -29.91
CA PRO A 318 1.14 -39.11 -30.57
C PRO A 318 2.61 -39.40 -30.84
N SER A 319 2.98 -40.68 -30.89
CA SER A 319 4.28 -41.14 -31.39
C SER A 319 4.02 -42.41 -32.25
N PRO A 320 4.32 -42.36 -33.56
CA PRO A 320 5.01 -41.30 -34.31
C PRO A 320 4.16 -40.05 -34.51
N ALA A 321 4.87 -38.89 -34.63
CA ALA A 321 4.27 -37.59 -34.89
C ALA A 321 4.91 -36.93 -36.13
N ALA A 322 4.09 -36.33 -36.98
CA ALA A 322 4.58 -35.57 -38.12
C ALA A 322 5.05 -34.16 -37.70
N ARG A 323 6.03 -33.62 -38.40
CA ARG A 323 6.41 -32.19 -38.23
C ARG A 323 5.19 -31.29 -38.44
N GLY A 324 5.11 -30.19 -37.69
CA GLY A 324 3.99 -29.25 -37.73
C GLY A 324 2.77 -29.69 -36.89
N THR A 325 2.72 -30.92 -36.41
CA THR A 325 1.63 -31.41 -35.54
C THR A 325 1.83 -31.02 -34.07
N VAL A 326 0.74 -31.02 -33.33
CA VAL A 326 0.78 -30.83 -31.87
C VAL A 326 1.01 -32.16 -31.21
N VAL A 327 1.93 -32.22 -30.29
CA VAL A 327 2.20 -33.35 -29.39
C VAL A 327 1.94 -32.95 -27.96
N THR A 328 1.39 -33.85 -27.18
CA THR A 328 1.05 -33.65 -25.78
C THR A 328 2.03 -34.41 -24.91
N ALA A 329 2.74 -33.70 -24.04
CA ALA A 329 3.63 -34.28 -23.03
C ALA A 329 2.89 -34.51 -21.72
N THR A 330 3.06 -35.69 -21.10
CA THR A 330 2.48 -36.00 -19.77
C THR A 330 3.55 -35.81 -18.71
N VAL A 331 3.26 -34.96 -17.73
CA VAL A 331 4.24 -34.48 -16.75
C VAL A 331 3.75 -34.64 -15.32
N ALA A 332 4.67 -34.84 -14.40
CA ALA A 332 4.45 -34.78 -12.96
C ALA A 332 5.59 -33.97 -12.30
N PRO A 333 5.30 -33.05 -11.38
CA PRO A 333 3.96 -32.58 -10.96
C PRO A 333 3.23 -31.85 -12.10
N ALA A 334 1.92 -31.64 -11.90
CA ALA A 334 1.12 -30.86 -12.83
C ALA A 334 1.69 -29.45 -13.01
N ALA A 335 1.88 -29.04 -14.26
CA ALA A 335 2.45 -27.74 -14.60
C ALA A 335 1.42 -26.62 -14.43
N LEU A 336 1.82 -25.50 -13.81
CA LEU A 336 0.99 -24.29 -13.71
C LEU A 336 0.89 -23.60 -15.08
N ALA A 337 -0.26 -22.99 -15.37
CA ALA A 337 -0.45 -22.27 -16.63
C ALA A 337 0.62 -21.19 -16.86
N ARG A 338 0.97 -20.44 -15.81
CA ARG A 338 1.95 -19.34 -15.82
C ARG A 338 3.42 -19.75 -15.93
N GLN A 339 3.76 -21.04 -15.76
CA GLN A 339 5.14 -21.52 -15.86
C GLN A 339 5.62 -21.50 -17.31
N ARG A 340 6.90 -21.24 -17.52
CA ARG A 340 7.57 -21.41 -18.82
C ARG A 340 7.82 -22.89 -19.07
N LYS A 341 7.33 -23.41 -20.20
CA LYS A 341 7.43 -24.81 -20.54
C LYS A 341 8.05 -24.97 -21.93
N ALA A 342 9.07 -25.82 -22.04
CA ALA A 342 9.72 -26.14 -23.28
C ALA A 342 9.96 -27.66 -23.37
N LEU A 343 9.70 -28.25 -24.53
CA LEU A 343 10.03 -29.63 -24.86
C LEU A 343 11.33 -29.63 -25.69
N LEU A 344 12.32 -30.36 -25.24
CA LEU A 344 13.56 -30.59 -25.96
C LEU A 344 13.42 -31.92 -26.74
N VAL A 345 13.47 -31.84 -28.07
CA VAL A 345 13.36 -33.00 -28.98
C VAL A 345 14.70 -33.12 -29.71
N GLY A 346 15.55 -34.04 -29.27
CA GLY A 346 16.95 -34.06 -29.68
C GLY A 346 17.62 -32.71 -29.31
N ASP A 347 18.10 -31.98 -30.29
CA ASP A 347 18.76 -30.68 -30.12
C ASP A 347 17.82 -29.47 -30.30
N VAL A 348 16.54 -29.73 -30.60
CA VAL A 348 15.55 -28.66 -30.87
C VAL A 348 14.71 -28.37 -29.64
N GLU A 349 14.65 -27.11 -29.23
CA GLU A 349 13.79 -26.63 -28.15
C GLU A 349 12.47 -26.11 -28.73
N VAL A 350 11.37 -26.66 -28.26
CA VAL A 350 10.01 -26.32 -28.67
C VAL A 350 9.27 -25.72 -27.49
N GLN A 351 8.83 -24.46 -27.63
CA GLN A 351 8.04 -23.79 -26.59
C GLN A 351 6.60 -24.35 -26.55
N ALA A 352 6.02 -24.40 -25.37
CA ALA A 352 4.61 -24.80 -25.20
C ALA A 352 3.69 -23.82 -25.91
N GLU A 353 2.55 -24.32 -26.41
CA GLU A 353 1.46 -23.46 -26.86
C GLU A 353 1.03 -22.55 -25.70
N PRO A 354 0.77 -21.24 -25.97
CA PRO A 354 0.32 -20.32 -24.94
C PRO A 354 -0.99 -20.81 -24.28
N PRO A 355 -1.11 -20.77 -22.96
CA PRO A 355 -2.35 -21.13 -22.31
C PRO A 355 -3.45 -20.12 -22.68
N ALA A 356 -4.67 -20.60 -22.86
CA ALA A 356 -5.84 -19.76 -23.11
C ALA A 356 -6.18 -18.88 -21.87
N ASP A 357 -5.89 -19.40 -20.67
CA ASP A 357 -6.07 -18.72 -19.40
C ASP A 357 -4.81 -18.94 -18.52
N ILE A 358 -4.20 -17.85 -18.10
CA ILE A 358 -2.98 -17.87 -17.27
C ILE A 358 -3.26 -18.34 -15.83
N ASP A 359 -4.50 -18.21 -15.40
CA ASP A 359 -4.97 -18.61 -14.06
C ASP A 359 -5.66 -19.97 -14.06
N ALA A 360 -5.59 -20.70 -15.20
CA ALA A 360 -6.11 -22.05 -15.28
C ALA A 360 -5.47 -22.98 -14.24
N PRO A 361 -6.22 -24.00 -13.76
CA PRO A 361 -5.70 -24.97 -12.80
C PRO A 361 -4.49 -25.72 -13.35
N PRO A 362 -3.61 -26.24 -12.48
CA PRO A 362 -2.45 -27.03 -12.90
C PRO A 362 -2.86 -28.20 -13.81
N SER A 363 -2.11 -28.43 -14.88
CA SER A 363 -2.35 -29.51 -15.85
C SER A 363 -1.22 -30.53 -15.84
N ALA A 364 -1.56 -31.81 -15.82
CA ALA A 364 -0.62 -32.91 -16.03
C ALA A 364 -0.20 -33.09 -17.49
N THR A 365 -0.80 -32.34 -18.41
CA THR A 365 -0.50 -32.40 -19.84
C THR A 365 -0.12 -31.03 -20.37
N VAL A 366 0.84 -31.00 -21.29
CA VAL A 366 1.32 -29.77 -21.94
C VAL A 366 1.44 -30.02 -23.44
N ASP A 367 0.91 -29.11 -24.24
CA ASP A 367 0.90 -29.21 -25.70
C ASP A 367 2.04 -28.43 -26.33
N PHE A 368 2.68 -29.04 -27.33
CA PHE A 368 3.81 -28.49 -28.06
C PHE A 368 3.61 -28.69 -29.56
N ARG A 369 3.79 -27.66 -30.37
CA ARG A 369 3.76 -27.75 -31.82
C ARG A 369 5.15 -28.01 -32.37
N LEU A 370 5.38 -29.18 -32.96
CA LEU A 370 6.69 -29.54 -33.53
C LEU A 370 7.02 -28.64 -34.71
N PRO A 371 8.14 -27.88 -34.69
CA PRO A 371 8.55 -27.09 -35.84
C PRO A 371 9.00 -27.97 -37.03
N ALA A 372 8.97 -27.42 -38.23
CA ALA A 372 9.44 -28.11 -39.42
C ALA A 372 10.93 -28.51 -39.38
N THR A 373 11.69 -27.86 -38.52
CA THR A 373 13.13 -28.10 -38.31
C THR A 373 13.42 -29.28 -37.37
N THR A 374 12.39 -29.88 -36.73
CA THR A 374 12.60 -31.02 -35.82
C THR A 374 13.23 -32.18 -36.59
N PRO A 375 14.31 -32.81 -36.09
CA PRO A 375 14.94 -33.96 -36.71
C PRO A 375 13.97 -35.15 -36.81
N THR A 376 14.00 -35.87 -37.95
CA THR A 376 13.22 -37.10 -38.14
C THR A 376 13.88 -38.31 -37.45
N GLY A 377 13.10 -39.36 -37.21
CA GLY A 377 13.56 -40.57 -36.53
C GLY A 377 13.24 -40.56 -35.05
N VAL A 378 13.82 -41.48 -34.33
CA VAL A 378 13.64 -41.61 -32.87
C VAL A 378 14.51 -40.56 -32.17
N GLN A 379 13.87 -39.64 -31.48
CA GLN A 379 14.52 -38.56 -30.73
C GLN A 379 14.33 -38.76 -29.23
N LEU A 380 15.39 -38.54 -28.45
CA LEU A 380 15.26 -38.41 -26.98
C LEU A 380 14.54 -37.11 -26.67
N VAL A 381 13.59 -37.18 -25.70
CA VAL A 381 12.82 -36.01 -25.30
C VAL A 381 12.98 -35.71 -23.82
N ARG A 382 13.06 -34.43 -23.50
CA ARG A 382 13.09 -33.90 -22.15
C ARG A 382 12.13 -32.72 -22.07
N ILE A 383 11.56 -32.50 -20.90
CA ILE A 383 10.77 -31.29 -20.66
C ILE A 383 11.51 -30.36 -19.69
N ARG A 384 11.44 -29.07 -19.95
CA ARG A 384 11.99 -28.02 -19.08
C ARG A 384 10.83 -27.15 -18.60
N ILE A 385 10.70 -27.00 -17.29
CA ILE A 385 9.67 -26.16 -16.65
C ILE A 385 10.38 -25.21 -15.71
N ASP A 386 10.26 -23.88 -15.93
CA ASP A 386 10.95 -22.83 -15.17
C ASP A 386 12.45 -23.10 -14.93
N GLY A 387 13.12 -23.65 -15.94
CA GLY A 387 14.53 -23.99 -15.88
C GLY A 387 14.85 -25.37 -15.31
N ALA A 388 13.93 -26.03 -14.63
CA ALA A 388 14.06 -27.39 -14.16
C ALA A 388 13.82 -28.38 -15.31
N GLU A 389 14.80 -29.25 -15.59
CA GLU A 389 14.78 -30.18 -16.72
C GLU A 389 14.57 -31.61 -16.25
N SER A 390 13.67 -32.34 -16.98
CA SER A 390 13.42 -33.76 -16.71
C SER A 390 14.64 -34.63 -17.04
N ARG A 391 14.72 -35.76 -16.36
CA ARG A 391 15.81 -36.71 -16.58
C ARG A 391 15.52 -37.63 -17.75
N LEU A 392 16.59 -38.13 -18.35
CA LEU A 392 16.53 -39.27 -19.27
C LEU A 392 16.72 -40.56 -18.49
N THR A 393 16.09 -41.63 -18.93
CA THR A 393 16.34 -42.98 -18.45
C THR A 393 17.64 -43.53 -19.09
N VAL A 394 18.33 -44.35 -18.33
CA VAL A 394 19.58 -45.00 -18.77
C VAL A 394 19.34 -46.50 -18.82
N ASN A 395 19.63 -47.09 -19.94
CA ASN A 395 19.62 -48.54 -20.10
C ASN A 395 20.69 -49.17 -19.20
N PRO A 396 20.33 -50.05 -18.26
CA PRO A 396 21.30 -50.62 -17.29
C PRO A 396 22.36 -51.54 -17.93
N ILE A 397 22.08 -52.03 -19.16
CA ILE A 397 23.00 -52.93 -19.86
C ILE A 397 23.96 -52.15 -20.75
N THR A 398 23.43 -51.21 -21.55
CA THR A 398 24.23 -50.45 -22.52
C THR A 398 24.80 -49.15 -21.99
N THR A 399 24.36 -48.72 -20.80
CA THR A 399 24.70 -47.42 -20.20
C THR A 399 24.36 -46.20 -21.05
N ALA A 400 23.67 -46.40 -22.17
CA ALA A 400 23.17 -45.34 -23.04
C ALA A 400 21.80 -44.83 -22.57
N TYR A 401 21.50 -43.57 -22.92
CA TYR A 401 20.13 -43.05 -22.72
C TYR A 401 19.15 -43.76 -23.65
N ASP A 402 18.04 -44.22 -23.11
CA ASP A 402 17.02 -44.97 -23.84
C ASP A 402 15.61 -44.39 -23.78
N GLY A 403 15.39 -43.31 -23.04
CA GLY A 403 14.10 -42.68 -23.00
C GLY A 403 14.00 -41.43 -22.08
N PRO A 404 12.84 -40.81 -22.07
CA PRO A 404 11.71 -40.95 -22.99
C PRO A 404 12.05 -40.60 -24.44
N THR A 405 11.32 -41.20 -25.40
CA THR A 405 11.57 -40.99 -26.85
C THR A 405 10.28 -40.53 -27.57
N LEU A 406 10.47 -39.80 -28.67
CA LEU A 406 9.44 -39.43 -29.64
C LEU A 406 9.93 -39.79 -31.03
N THR A 407 9.13 -40.53 -31.79
CA THR A 407 9.40 -40.78 -33.22
C THR A 407 8.82 -39.67 -34.04
N VAL A 408 9.67 -38.95 -34.79
CA VAL A 408 9.26 -37.85 -35.68
C VAL A 408 9.33 -38.28 -37.13
N THR A 409 8.24 -38.02 -37.89
CA THR A 409 8.10 -38.40 -39.31
C THR A 409 8.03 -37.18 -40.24
#